data_a489fede26ed038fc906842799ea417e
#
_entry.id   a489fede26ed038fc906842799ea417e
#
_cell.length_a   1.000
_cell.length_b   1.000
_cell.length_c   1.000
_cell.angle_alpha   90.00
_cell.angle_beta   90.00
_cell.angle_gamma   90.00
#
_symmetry.space_group_name_H-M   'P 1'
#
loop_
_entity.id
_entity.type
_entity.pdbx_description
1 polymer ?
#
loop_
_entity_poly.entity_id
_entity_poly.type
_entity_poly.pdbx_seq_one_letter_code
_entity_poly.pdbx_strand_id
1 'polypeptide(L)'
;MFLHSTESGWIAETPAKINLFFEVLGKRNDHFHEIVSVALPIRFFDTISFERTDEPLIQFQCIGGGEDVPMDETNLVVRAAKLIQQRFNVHHGASITLTKRIPSQAGLGGGSSDAAAALRLACRTWNLDVPDADLLPIAAELGSDCPIFFHDTPTISAGRGEQIQPLPATPPLWFVLLKPPEGLSTADVYAECMPLHDGQYRQPVTLLAALSNGDVQTIGEHLFNRLEVPAQKLWHRFGKLKNQLLQAGCLAVQMSGSGTAFFGLCRDEFHAGEILDRLTMQYPQSSFSLLEKFCSLSPHF
;
A
#
# COMPACT_ATOMS: atom_id res chain seq x y z
N MET A 1 6.42 -0.99 9.85
CA MET A 1 5.59 -0.05 10.67
C MET A 1 6.34 0.27 11.96
N PHE A 2 6.44 1.56 12.34
CA PHE A 2 7.16 1.98 13.54
C PHE A 2 6.16 2.47 14.59
N LEU A 3 6.28 1.98 15.82
CA LEU A 3 5.38 2.30 16.93
C LEU A 3 6.18 2.96 18.06
N HIS A 4 5.70 4.11 18.52
CA HIS A 4 6.33 4.88 19.57
C HIS A 4 5.31 5.18 20.68
N SER A 5 5.69 4.94 21.95
CA SER A 5 4.86 5.33 23.10
C SER A 5 4.98 6.84 23.36
N THR A 6 3.89 7.45 23.81
CA THR A 6 3.81 8.84 24.29
C THR A 6 3.31 8.86 25.74
N GLU A 7 3.22 10.02 26.35
CA GLU A 7 2.66 10.16 27.71
C GLU A 7 1.17 9.79 27.77
N SER A 8 0.40 10.05 26.70
CA SER A 8 -1.06 9.87 26.64
C SER A 8 -1.51 8.68 25.80
N GLY A 9 -0.60 8.01 25.06
CA GLY A 9 -0.96 6.92 24.15
C GLY A 9 0.18 6.42 23.28
N TRP A 10 -0.07 6.27 21.99
CA TRP A 10 0.88 5.73 21.02
C TRP A 10 0.81 6.47 19.68
N ILE A 11 1.95 6.50 18.99
CA ILE A 11 2.07 7.00 17.61
C ILE A 11 2.57 5.87 16.72
N ALA A 12 2.05 5.77 15.48
CA ALA A 12 2.52 4.88 14.46
C ALA A 12 2.90 5.63 13.19
N GLU A 13 4.02 5.24 12.56
CA GLU A 13 4.32 5.54 11.15
C GLU A 13 3.90 4.34 10.31
N THR A 14 2.95 4.55 9.38
CA THR A 14 2.28 3.52 8.59
C THR A 14 2.78 3.55 7.15
N PRO A 15 3.50 2.52 6.66
CA PRO A 15 4.14 2.56 5.36
C PRO A 15 3.14 2.42 4.21
N ALA A 16 3.47 2.99 3.06
CA ALA A 16 2.87 2.60 1.79
C ALA A 16 3.43 1.26 1.31
N LYS A 17 2.80 0.67 0.28
CA LYS A 17 3.31 -0.48 -0.46
C LYS A 17 3.25 -0.22 -1.97
N ILE A 18 4.06 -0.94 -2.72
CA ILE A 18 3.91 -1.11 -4.17
C ILE A 18 3.74 -2.59 -4.51
N ASN A 19 3.05 -2.90 -5.61
CA ASN A 19 2.93 -4.28 -6.08
C ASN A 19 3.96 -4.52 -7.20
N LEU A 20 4.98 -5.34 -6.91
CA LEU A 20 5.99 -5.73 -7.90
C LEU A 20 5.44 -6.79 -8.87
N PHE A 21 4.48 -7.57 -8.40
CA PHE A 21 3.75 -8.56 -9.20
C PHE A 21 2.28 -8.52 -8.83
N PHE A 22 1.39 -8.57 -9.84
CA PHE A 22 -0.05 -8.66 -9.62
C PHE A 22 -0.70 -9.45 -10.76
N GLU A 23 -1.14 -10.66 -10.47
CA GLU A 23 -1.90 -11.52 -11.39
C GLU A 23 -3.34 -11.69 -10.89
N VAL A 24 -4.28 -11.70 -11.81
CA VAL A 24 -5.70 -11.97 -11.56
C VAL A 24 -6.03 -13.33 -12.17
N LEU A 25 -6.32 -14.32 -11.31
CA LEU A 25 -6.53 -15.71 -11.71
C LEU A 25 -7.97 -15.98 -12.16
N GLY A 26 -8.92 -15.17 -11.73
CA GLY A 26 -10.31 -15.32 -12.13
C GLY A 26 -11.27 -14.65 -11.15
N LYS A 27 -12.56 -14.68 -11.51
CA LYS A 27 -13.63 -14.16 -10.67
C LYS A 27 -14.17 -15.28 -9.75
N ARG A 28 -14.33 -14.97 -8.47
CA ARG A 28 -14.84 -15.87 -7.43
C ARG A 28 -16.36 -15.77 -7.32
N ASN A 29 -16.97 -16.75 -6.66
CA ASN A 29 -18.43 -16.76 -6.40
C ASN A 29 -18.87 -15.69 -5.40
N ASP A 30 -17.94 -15.16 -4.58
CA ASP A 30 -18.17 -14.08 -3.62
C ASP A 30 -18.04 -12.67 -4.24
N HIS A 31 -18.01 -12.59 -5.57
CA HIS A 31 -17.84 -11.39 -6.39
C HIS A 31 -16.46 -10.73 -6.33
N PHE A 32 -15.53 -11.25 -5.52
CA PHE A 32 -14.11 -10.86 -5.57
C PHE A 32 -13.37 -11.58 -6.69
N HIS A 33 -12.07 -11.24 -6.83
CA HIS A 33 -11.17 -11.93 -7.76
C HIS A 33 -10.14 -12.73 -6.97
N GLU A 34 -9.83 -13.91 -7.49
CA GLU A 34 -8.68 -14.69 -7.05
C GLU A 34 -7.43 -14.06 -7.61
N ILE A 35 -6.45 -13.75 -6.77
CA ILE A 35 -5.22 -13.07 -7.17
C ILE A 35 -3.97 -13.77 -6.66
N VAL A 36 -2.83 -13.45 -7.27
CA VAL A 36 -1.49 -13.62 -6.70
C VAL A 36 -0.76 -12.29 -6.81
N SER A 37 -0.26 -11.79 -5.69
CA SER A 37 0.46 -10.51 -5.68
C SER A 37 1.73 -10.60 -4.83
N VAL A 38 2.79 -9.90 -5.27
CA VAL A 38 3.98 -9.62 -4.46
C VAL A 38 3.98 -8.14 -4.13
N ALA A 39 3.78 -7.83 -2.85
CA ALA A 39 3.77 -6.48 -2.33
C ALA A 39 5.07 -6.17 -1.59
N LEU A 40 5.58 -4.96 -1.79
CA LEU A 40 6.80 -4.46 -1.16
C LEU A 40 6.47 -3.19 -0.37
N PRO A 41 6.62 -3.18 0.97
CA PRO A 41 6.51 -1.95 1.75
C PRO A 41 7.63 -0.97 1.38
N ILE A 42 7.30 0.33 1.35
CA ILE A 42 8.25 1.41 1.03
C ILE A 42 8.26 2.46 2.13
N ARG A 43 9.37 3.20 2.26
CA ARG A 43 9.59 4.24 3.28
C ARG A 43 8.87 5.54 2.94
N PHE A 44 7.58 5.44 2.74
CA PHE A 44 6.65 6.55 2.57
C PHE A 44 5.48 6.35 3.53
N PHE A 45 5.29 7.25 4.48
CA PHE A 45 4.48 7.00 5.66
C PHE A 45 3.38 8.03 5.85
N ASP A 46 2.23 7.56 6.32
CA ASP A 46 1.28 8.32 7.10
C ASP A 46 1.64 8.25 8.58
N THR A 47 1.04 9.07 9.41
CA THR A 47 1.25 9.05 10.87
C THR A 47 -0.10 9.03 11.58
N ILE A 48 -0.25 8.16 12.56
CA ILE A 48 -1.44 8.08 13.41
C ILE A 48 -1.02 8.28 14.86
N SER A 49 -1.65 9.23 15.57
CA SER A 49 -1.65 9.27 17.02
C SER A 49 -2.95 8.69 17.56
N PHE A 50 -2.85 7.94 18.65
CA PHE A 50 -3.97 7.24 19.29
C PHE A 50 -3.85 7.42 20.81
N GLU A 51 -4.75 8.22 21.38
CA GLU A 51 -4.75 8.56 22.80
C GLU A 51 -6.02 8.04 23.46
N ARG A 52 -5.88 7.45 24.64
CA ARG A 52 -7.03 6.95 25.40
C ARG A 52 -7.85 8.11 25.97
N THR A 53 -9.18 7.95 25.93
CA THR A 53 -10.13 8.82 26.62
C THR A 53 -11.00 8.01 27.57
N ASP A 54 -11.53 8.64 28.63
CA ASP A 54 -12.39 7.95 29.58
C ASP A 54 -13.81 7.73 29.05
N GLU A 55 -14.30 8.65 28.20
CA GLU A 55 -15.58 8.48 27.53
C GLU A 55 -15.45 7.43 26.41
N PRO A 56 -16.37 6.47 26.27
CA PRO A 56 -16.29 5.37 25.28
C PRO A 56 -16.58 5.82 23.84
N LEU A 57 -16.14 7.01 23.46
CA LEU A 57 -16.33 7.62 22.16
C LEU A 57 -15.02 7.60 21.34
N ILE A 58 -15.10 7.21 20.10
CA ILE A 58 -13.99 7.32 19.13
C ILE A 58 -14.09 8.69 18.46
N GLN A 59 -13.18 9.58 18.81
CA GLN A 59 -13.02 10.88 18.17
C GLN A 59 -11.95 10.75 17.09
N PHE A 60 -12.23 11.24 15.88
CA PHE A 60 -11.33 11.12 14.73
C PHE A 60 -11.15 12.45 14.03
N GLN A 61 -9.91 12.78 13.73
CA GLN A 61 -9.56 13.88 12.84
C GLN A 61 -8.50 13.45 11.82
N CYS A 62 -8.53 14.04 10.64
CA CYS A 62 -7.54 13.82 9.59
C CYS A 62 -6.91 15.14 9.15
N ILE A 63 -5.59 15.16 9.06
CA ILE A 63 -4.79 16.28 8.56
C ILE A 63 -4.21 15.86 7.21
N GLY A 64 -4.47 16.62 6.15
CA GLY A 64 -4.08 16.25 4.78
C GLY A 64 -5.01 15.23 4.12
N GLY A 65 -4.55 14.59 3.03
CA GLY A 65 -5.26 13.51 2.33
C GLY A 65 -6.37 13.94 1.36
N GLY A 66 -6.77 15.22 1.37
CA GLY A 66 -7.80 15.75 0.48
C GLY A 66 -9.23 15.30 0.84
N GLU A 67 -10.19 15.60 -0.05
CA GLU A 67 -11.62 15.32 0.14
C GLU A 67 -11.98 13.82 0.05
N ASP A 68 -11.07 13.00 -0.49
CA ASP A 68 -11.30 11.56 -0.68
C ASP A 68 -11.15 10.72 0.61
N VAL A 69 -10.72 11.31 1.73
CA VAL A 69 -10.57 10.62 3.02
C VAL A 69 -11.87 10.77 3.81
N PRO A 70 -12.60 9.67 4.07
CA PRO A 70 -13.82 9.74 4.89
C PRO A 70 -13.50 10.26 6.31
N MET A 71 -14.31 11.19 6.80
CA MET A 71 -14.17 11.77 8.14
C MET A 71 -15.17 11.18 9.15
N ASP A 72 -15.90 10.16 8.74
CA ASP A 72 -16.97 9.51 9.49
C ASP A 72 -16.63 8.04 9.85
N GLU A 73 -17.63 7.30 10.28
CA GLU A 73 -17.52 5.89 10.67
C GLU A 73 -17.14 4.94 9.53
N THR A 74 -17.15 5.40 8.28
CA THR A 74 -16.71 4.60 7.13
C THR A 74 -15.19 4.58 6.99
N ASN A 75 -14.47 5.48 7.67
CA ASN A 75 -13.02 5.48 7.71
C ASN A 75 -12.49 4.20 8.35
N LEU A 76 -11.52 3.55 7.69
CA LEU A 76 -10.96 2.27 8.14
C LEU A 76 -10.27 2.36 9.50
N VAL A 77 -9.68 3.51 9.86
CA VAL A 77 -9.06 3.76 11.17
C VAL A 77 -10.13 3.75 12.27
N VAL A 78 -11.25 4.45 12.04
CA VAL A 78 -12.39 4.47 12.97
C VAL A 78 -13.01 3.09 13.12
N ARG A 79 -13.20 2.39 11.99
CA ARG A 79 -13.72 1.01 11.98
C ARG A 79 -12.81 0.06 12.74
N ALA A 80 -11.49 0.16 12.57
CA ALA A 80 -10.50 -0.65 13.28
C ALA A 80 -10.60 -0.44 14.80
N ALA A 81 -10.61 0.82 15.25
CA ALA A 81 -10.75 1.15 16.66
C ALA A 81 -12.07 0.60 17.26
N LYS A 82 -13.20 0.84 16.60
CA LYS A 82 -14.51 0.34 17.03
C LYS A 82 -14.56 -1.20 17.08
N LEU A 83 -13.92 -1.87 16.12
CA LEU A 83 -13.90 -3.32 16.06
C LEU A 83 -13.14 -3.93 17.25
N ILE A 84 -12.00 -3.36 17.63
CA ILE A 84 -11.26 -3.76 18.84
C ILE A 84 -12.09 -3.44 20.10
N GLN A 85 -12.66 -2.23 20.19
CA GLN A 85 -13.50 -1.82 21.32
C GLN A 85 -14.65 -2.82 21.58
N GLN A 86 -15.34 -3.24 20.52
CA GLN A 86 -16.46 -4.19 20.61
C GLN A 86 -16.00 -5.61 20.93
N ARG A 87 -14.95 -6.13 20.27
CA ARG A 87 -14.51 -7.53 20.45
C ARG A 87 -13.92 -7.80 21.83
N PHE A 88 -13.26 -6.79 22.39
CA PHE A 88 -12.59 -6.94 23.69
C PHE A 88 -13.33 -6.23 24.81
N ASN A 89 -14.58 -5.80 24.57
CA ASN A 89 -15.46 -5.13 25.55
C ASN A 89 -14.75 -3.97 26.27
N VAL A 90 -14.09 -3.11 25.50
CA VAL A 90 -13.35 -1.95 26.03
C VAL A 90 -14.34 -0.82 26.34
N HIS A 91 -14.28 -0.29 27.58
CA HIS A 91 -15.16 0.78 28.06
C HIS A 91 -14.55 2.18 27.95
N HIS A 92 -13.35 2.29 27.40
CA HIS A 92 -12.67 3.54 27.12
C HIS A 92 -12.83 3.92 25.65
N GLY A 93 -12.78 5.21 25.34
CA GLY A 93 -12.70 5.69 23.98
C GLY A 93 -11.28 6.03 23.55
N ALA A 94 -11.19 6.74 22.46
CA ALA A 94 -9.92 7.23 21.94
C ALA A 94 -10.08 8.56 21.19
N SER A 95 -9.06 9.41 21.26
CA SER A 95 -8.83 10.53 20.35
C SER A 95 -7.77 10.10 19.33
N ILE A 96 -8.13 10.10 18.05
CA ILE A 96 -7.28 9.60 16.96
C ILE A 96 -7.02 10.74 15.98
N THR A 97 -5.75 11.02 15.72
CA THR A 97 -5.34 11.97 14.68
C THR A 97 -4.55 11.22 13.61
N LEU A 98 -5.05 11.26 12.37
CA LEU A 98 -4.39 10.72 11.19
C LEU A 98 -3.77 11.87 10.38
N THR A 99 -2.47 11.83 10.14
CA THR A 99 -1.78 12.74 9.22
C THR A 99 -1.48 12.01 7.92
N LYS A 100 -2.21 12.35 6.85
CA LYS A 100 -2.13 11.71 5.53
C LYS A 100 -1.10 12.38 4.64
N ARG A 101 -0.16 11.56 4.14
CA ARG A 101 0.79 11.89 3.07
C ARG A 101 0.63 10.93 1.88
N ILE A 102 0.28 9.66 2.14
CA ILE A 102 0.06 8.65 1.11
C ILE A 102 -1.24 8.99 0.38
N PRO A 103 -1.21 9.25 -0.94
CA PRO A 103 -2.40 9.62 -1.70
C PRO A 103 -3.46 8.51 -1.68
N SER A 104 -4.71 8.90 -1.55
CA SER A 104 -5.86 8.01 -1.71
C SER A 104 -5.98 7.53 -3.16
N GLN A 105 -6.63 6.38 -3.38
CA GLN A 105 -6.91 5.82 -4.72
C GLN A 105 -5.66 5.75 -5.62
N ALA A 106 -4.51 5.43 -5.03
CA ALA A 106 -3.22 5.39 -5.72
C ALA A 106 -2.68 3.96 -5.94
N GLY A 107 -3.34 2.93 -5.41
CA GLY A 107 -2.79 1.56 -5.40
C GLY A 107 -1.64 1.36 -4.39
N LEU A 108 -1.43 2.32 -3.48
CA LEU A 108 -0.33 2.34 -2.50
C LEU A 108 -0.71 1.76 -1.13
N GLY A 109 -1.96 1.39 -0.91
CA GLY A 109 -2.43 0.72 0.30
C GLY A 109 -2.49 1.58 1.57
N GLY A 110 -2.41 2.93 1.47
CA GLY A 110 -2.34 3.82 2.63
C GLY A 110 -3.47 3.60 3.64
N GLY A 111 -4.74 3.58 3.21
CA GLY A 111 -5.87 3.36 4.11
C GLY A 111 -5.86 1.99 4.82
N SER A 112 -5.36 0.94 4.13
CA SER A 112 -5.19 -0.40 4.72
C SER A 112 -4.03 -0.43 5.72
N SER A 113 -2.96 0.30 5.45
CA SER A 113 -1.84 0.49 6.37
C SER A 113 -2.28 1.22 7.64
N ASP A 114 -3.06 2.28 7.47
CA ASP A 114 -3.62 3.06 8.59
C ASP A 114 -4.54 2.19 9.46
N ALA A 115 -5.40 1.36 8.83
CA ALA A 115 -6.27 0.44 9.56
C ALA A 115 -5.48 -0.61 10.36
N ALA A 116 -4.45 -1.20 9.76
CA ALA A 116 -3.57 -2.16 10.44
C ALA A 116 -2.86 -1.53 11.65
N ALA A 117 -2.39 -0.28 11.49
CA ALA A 117 -1.82 0.47 12.60
C ALA A 117 -2.85 0.76 13.69
N ALA A 118 -4.05 1.18 13.32
CA ALA A 118 -5.11 1.47 14.29
C ALA A 118 -5.49 0.25 15.14
N LEU A 119 -5.50 -0.96 14.55
CA LEU A 119 -5.69 -2.21 15.32
C LEU A 119 -4.61 -2.40 16.39
N ARG A 120 -3.33 -2.25 16.01
CA ARG A 120 -2.20 -2.38 16.95
C ARG A 120 -2.20 -1.27 18.01
N LEU A 121 -2.45 -0.02 17.59
CA LEU A 121 -2.49 1.13 18.48
C LEU A 121 -3.64 1.01 19.50
N ALA A 122 -4.81 0.59 19.08
CA ALA A 122 -5.95 0.34 19.95
C ALA A 122 -5.61 -0.70 21.03
N CYS A 123 -5.03 -1.84 20.65
CA CYS A 123 -4.62 -2.86 21.63
C CYS A 123 -3.59 -2.31 22.63
N ARG A 124 -2.57 -1.60 22.16
CA ARG A 124 -1.54 -1.04 23.03
C ARG A 124 -2.08 0.06 23.96
N THR A 125 -2.88 0.98 23.43
CA THR A 125 -3.44 2.11 24.18
C THR A 125 -4.45 1.65 25.24
N TRP A 126 -5.19 0.59 24.94
CA TRP A 126 -6.16 0.01 25.89
C TRP A 126 -5.57 -1.13 26.75
N ASN A 127 -4.23 -1.35 26.67
CA ASN A 127 -3.52 -2.39 27.42
C ASN A 127 -4.09 -3.81 27.21
N LEU A 128 -4.43 -4.14 25.97
CA LEU A 128 -4.87 -5.47 25.58
C LEU A 128 -3.66 -6.30 25.15
N ASP A 129 -3.53 -7.49 25.73
CA ASP A 129 -2.48 -8.45 25.34
C ASP A 129 -2.98 -9.32 24.17
N VAL A 130 -3.01 -8.74 22.96
CA VAL A 130 -3.46 -9.38 21.75
C VAL A 130 -2.27 -9.51 20.80
N PRO A 131 -1.81 -10.73 20.50
CA PRO A 131 -0.73 -10.95 19.55
C PRO A 131 -1.15 -10.59 18.11
N ASP A 132 -0.20 -10.20 17.28
CA ASP A 132 -0.45 -9.86 15.87
C ASP A 132 -1.16 -10.98 15.10
N ALA A 133 -0.88 -12.25 15.44
CA ALA A 133 -1.54 -13.40 14.82
C ALA A 133 -3.06 -13.39 14.98
N ASP A 134 -3.57 -12.90 16.12
CA ASP A 134 -4.99 -12.78 16.41
C ASP A 134 -5.61 -11.53 15.77
N LEU A 135 -4.79 -10.52 15.43
CA LEU A 135 -5.21 -9.32 14.72
C LEU A 135 -5.32 -9.53 13.20
N LEU A 136 -4.59 -10.50 12.62
CA LEU A 136 -4.62 -10.76 11.18
C LEU A 136 -6.03 -11.07 10.63
N PRO A 137 -6.83 -11.95 11.26
CA PRO A 137 -8.22 -12.18 10.82
C PRO A 137 -9.08 -10.91 10.90
N ILE A 138 -8.88 -10.09 11.95
CA ILE A 138 -9.59 -8.83 12.16
C ILE A 138 -9.20 -7.83 11.06
N ALA A 139 -7.93 -7.76 10.71
CA ALA A 139 -7.43 -6.93 9.62
C ALA A 139 -8.05 -7.33 8.27
N ALA A 140 -8.18 -8.63 7.99
CA ALA A 140 -8.79 -9.15 6.77
C ALA A 140 -10.29 -8.81 6.62
N GLU A 141 -11.01 -8.59 7.74
CA GLU A 141 -12.39 -8.10 7.74
C GLU A 141 -12.49 -6.62 7.34
N LEU A 142 -11.49 -5.81 7.68
CA LEU A 142 -11.44 -4.40 7.32
C LEU A 142 -11.11 -4.20 5.85
N GLY A 143 -10.21 -5.03 5.31
CA GLY A 143 -9.83 -4.97 3.91
C GLY A 143 -8.78 -6.01 3.55
N SER A 144 -8.77 -6.47 2.30
CA SER A 144 -7.86 -7.52 1.81
C SER A 144 -6.38 -7.16 1.95
N ASP A 145 -6.01 -5.89 1.78
CA ASP A 145 -4.62 -5.43 1.89
C ASP A 145 -4.17 -5.16 3.34
N CYS A 146 -5.10 -5.08 4.34
CA CYS A 146 -4.73 -4.74 5.71
C CYS A 146 -3.72 -5.73 6.34
N PRO A 147 -3.83 -7.06 6.13
CA PRO A 147 -2.88 -8.02 6.69
C PRO A 147 -1.44 -7.84 6.18
N ILE A 148 -1.21 -7.27 4.97
CA ILE A 148 0.12 -6.99 4.42
C ILE A 148 0.95 -6.17 5.41
N PHE A 149 0.34 -5.19 6.07
CA PHE A 149 1.03 -4.21 6.91
C PHE A 149 1.36 -4.69 8.32
N PHE A 150 1.08 -5.95 8.61
CA PHE A 150 1.63 -6.64 9.78
C PHE A 150 3.06 -7.15 9.54
N HIS A 151 3.58 -7.03 8.34
CA HIS A 151 4.91 -7.46 7.93
C HIS A 151 5.73 -6.28 7.41
N ASP A 152 7.00 -6.19 7.85
CA ASP A 152 7.96 -5.15 7.41
C ASP A 152 8.84 -5.62 6.24
N THR A 153 8.63 -6.84 5.76
CA THR A 153 9.30 -7.45 4.61
C THR A 153 8.33 -7.58 3.44
N PRO A 154 8.82 -7.85 2.22
CA PRO A 154 7.93 -8.17 1.11
C PRO A 154 6.99 -9.31 1.48
N THR A 155 5.82 -9.35 0.87
CA THR A 155 4.83 -10.39 1.09
C THR A 155 4.34 -10.93 -0.25
N ILE A 156 4.03 -12.23 -0.28
CA ILE A 156 3.19 -12.80 -1.33
C ILE A 156 1.78 -13.02 -0.77
N SER A 157 0.79 -12.61 -1.53
CA SER A 157 -0.63 -12.76 -1.17
C SER A 157 -1.38 -13.59 -2.20
N ALA A 158 -2.36 -14.35 -1.73
CA ALA A 158 -3.28 -15.17 -2.52
C ALA A 158 -4.73 -14.98 -2.03
N GLY A 159 -5.67 -15.73 -2.61
CA GLY A 159 -7.08 -15.56 -2.33
C GLY A 159 -7.59 -14.27 -2.95
N ARG A 160 -8.34 -13.47 -2.22
CA ARG A 160 -8.71 -12.09 -2.61
C ARG A 160 -7.64 -11.05 -2.20
N GLY A 161 -6.48 -11.51 -1.67
CA GLY A 161 -5.37 -10.72 -1.14
C GLY A 161 -5.12 -10.89 0.37
N GLU A 162 -5.97 -11.62 1.08
CA GLU A 162 -5.94 -11.80 2.54
C GLU A 162 -5.03 -12.94 3.00
N GLN A 163 -4.69 -13.89 2.13
CA GLN A 163 -3.78 -14.99 2.45
C GLN A 163 -2.33 -14.53 2.28
N ILE A 164 -1.72 -14.07 3.36
CA ILE A 164 -0.40 -13.45 3.34
C ILE A 164 0.66 -14.44 3.79
N GLN A 165 1.75 -14.51 3.02
CA GLN A 165 3.00 -15.16 3.41
C GLN A 165 4.13 -14.13 3.36
N PRO A 166 4.81 -13.84 4.48
CA PRO A 166 5.98 -12.99 4.46
C PRO A 166 7.13 -13.65 3.70
N LEU A 167 7.88 -12.82 2.99
CA LEU A 167 9.08 -13.22 2.26
C LEU A 167 10.33 -12.75 3.04
N PRO A 168 11.51 -13.31 2.76
CA PRO A 168 12.76 -12.80 3.33
C PRO A 168 12.94 -11.31 3.03
N ALA A 169 13.65 -10.62 3.92
CA ALA A 169 14.05 -9.23 3.69
C ALA A 169 14.86 -9.12 2.39
N THR A 170 14.64 -8.07 1.63
CA THR A 170 15.40 -7.76 0.41
C THR A 170 16.47 -6.72 0.71
N PRO A 171 17.59 -6.70 -0.04
CA PRO A 171 18.44 -5.52 -0.12
C PRO A 171 17.63 -4.27 -0.48
N PRO A 172 18.11 -3.06 -0.12
CA PRO A 172 17.41 -1.82 -0.44
C PRO A 172 17.17 -1.66 -1.94
N LEU A 173 15.91 -1.43 -2.31
CA LEU A 173 15.48 -1.13 -3.68
C LEU A 173 15.00 0.32 -3.74
N TRP A 174 15.42 1.05 -4.75
CA TRP A 174 15.09 2.45 -4.93
C TRP A 174 14.10 2.66 -6.07
N PHE A 175 13.15 3.55 -5.82
CA PHE A 175 12.05 3.86 -6.74
C PHE A 175 11.81 5.35 -6.84
N VAL A 176 11.31 5.79 -8.00
CA VAL A 176 10.64 7.06 -8.16
C VAL A 176 9.15 6.77 -8.31
N LEU A 177 8.33 7.36 -7.44
CA LEU A 177 6.87 7.30 -7.50
C LEU A 177 6.32 8.53 -8.21
N LEU A 178 5.37 8.29 -9.11
CA LEU A 178 4.63 9.30 -9.81
C LEU A 178 3.13 9.02 -9.66
N LYS A 179 2.37 9.94 -9.06
CA LYS A 179 0.91 9.87 -8.95
C LYS A 179 0.32 11.11 -9.62
N PRO A 180 -0.49 10.97 -10.67
CA PRO A 180 -1.24 12.09 -11.24
C PRO A 180 -2.40 12.51 -10.32
N PRO A 181 -2.99 13.69 -10.54
CA PRO A 181 -4.16 14.12 -9.77
C PRO A 181 -5.35 13.18 -9.91
N GLU A 182 -5.52 12.59 -11.09
CA GLU A 182 -6.66 11.71 -11.37
C GLU A 182 -6.54 10.38 -10.63
N GLY A 183 -7.69 9.80 -10.27
CA GLY A 183 -7.85 8.45 -9.75
C GLY A 183 -8.53 7.51 -10.76
N LEU A 184 -8.44 6.22 -10.52
CA LEU A 184 -9.25 5.18 -11.17
C LEU A 184 -10.05 4.44 -10.09
N SER A 185 -11.29 4.12 -10.43
CA SER A 185 -12.09 3.22 -9.60
C SER A 185 -11.51 1.81 -9.66
N THR A 186 -11.13 1.26 -8.52
CA THR A 186 -10.67 -0.13 -8.43
C THR A 186 -11.72 -1.10 -9.00
N ALA A 187 -13.01 -0.86 -8.71
CA ALA A 187 -14.09 -1.70 -9.20
C ALA A 187 -14.16 -1.70 -10.73
N ASP A 188 -14.01 -0.53 -11.38
CA ASP A 188 -14.06 -0.41 -12.83
C ASP A 188 -12.86 -1.10 -13.49
N VAL A 189 -11.66 -0.96 -12.91
CA VAL A 189 -10.45 -1.64 -13.40
C VAL A 189 -10.62 -3.17 -13.35
N TYR A 190 -11.16 -3.70 -12.25
CA TYR A 190 -11.42 -5.13 -12.14
C TYR A 190 -12.57 -5.61 -13.06
N ALA A 191 -13.60 -4.79 -13.26
CA ALA A 191 -14.71 -5.11 -14.19
C ALA A 191 -14.25 -5.25 -15.65
N GLU A 192 -13.23 -4.47 -16.05
CA GLU A 192 -12.59 -4.54 -17.36
C GLU A 192 -11.52 -5.64 -17.47
N CYS A 193 -11.19 -6.32 -16.38
CA CYS A 193 -10.19 -7.38 -16.39
C CYS A 193 -10.76 -8.64 -17.05
N MET A 194 -10.25 -8.97 -18.25
CA MET A 194 -10.72 -10.11 -19.03
C MET A 194 -10.33 -11.43 -18.34
N PRO A 195 -11.24 -12.41 -18.28
CA PRO A 195 -10.91 -13.76 -17.83
C PRO A 195 -9.79 -14.36 -18.67
N LEU A 196 -8.87 -15.07 -18.02
CA LEU A 196 -7.84 -15.84 -18.71
C LEU A 196 -8.30 -17.29 -18.93
N HIS A 197 -7.82 -17.91 -19.99
CA HIS A 197 -7.94 -19.34 -20.18
C HIS A 197 -6.90 -20.08 -19.32
N ASP A 198 -7.21 -21.28 -18.90
CA ASP A 198 -6.31 -22.11 -18.11
C ASP A 198 -4.90 -22.19 -18.70
N GLY A 199 -3.89 -22.02 -17.86
CA GLY A 199 -2.47 -22.08 -18.24
C GLY A 199 -1.84 -20.77 -18.72
N GLN A 200 -2.59 -19.66 -18.77
CA GLN A 200 -2.06 -18.35 -19.19
C GLN A 200 -1.62 -17.46 -18.02
N TYR A 201 -1.66 -17.95 -16.77
CA TYR A 201 -1.29 -17.19 -15.58
C TYR A 201 0.22 -17.14 -15.41
N ARG A 202 0.72 -15.93 -15.14
CA ARG A 202 2.12 -15.76 -14.76
C ARG A 202 2.35 -16.15 -13.30
N GLN A 203 3.58 -16.59 -13.02
CA GLN A 203 4.01 -16.93 -11.65
C GLN A 203 5.21 -16.07 -11.29
N PRO A 204 5.33 -15.58 -10.04
CA PRO A 204 6.41 -14.68 -9.64
C PRO A 204 7.75 -15.38 -9.31
N VAL A 205 7.97 -16.62 -9.75
CA VAL A 205 9.11 -17.44 -9.30
C VAL A 205 10.46 -16.76 -9.48
N THR A 206 10.73 -16.26 -10.69
CA THR A 206 11.99 -15.56 -10.99
C THR A 206 12.11 -14.24 -10.24
N LEU A 207 11.01 -13.49 -10.11
CA LEU A 207 10.96 -12.27 -9.31
C LEU A 207 11.31 -12.54 -7.85
N LEU A 208 10.75 -13.59 -7.24
CA LEU A 208 11.03 -13.97 -5.85
C LEU A 208 12.50 -14.31 -5.63
N ALA A 209 13.12 -15.04 -6.55
CA ALA A 209 14.56 -15.34 -6.51
C ALA A 209 15.40 -14.07 -6.64
N ALA A 210 15.04 -13.17 -7.56
CA ALA A 210 15.75 -11.91 -7.78
C ALA A 210 15.63 -10.96 -6.57
N LEU A 211 14.47 -10.91 -5.92
CA LEU A 211 14.26 -10.14 -4.69
C LEU A 211 15.18 -10.58 -3.55
N SER A 212 15.34 -11.90 -3.36
CA SER A 212 16.22 -12.45 -2.32
C SER A 212 17.68 -12.07 -2.52
N ASN A 213 18.12 -11.88 -3.76
CA ASN A 213 19.50 -11.57 -4.12
C ASN A 213 19.74 -10.07 -4.36
N GLY A 214 18.68 -9.24 -4.43
CA GLY A 214 18.77 -7.83 -4.80
C GLY A 214 19.17 -7.59 -6.26
N ASP A 215 18.88 -8.54 -7.16
CA ASP A 215 19.16 -8.41 -8.60
C ASP A 215 18.15 -7.46 -9.26
N VAL A 216 18.49 -6.17 -9.22
CA VAL A 216 17.63 -5.08 -9.69
C VAL A 216 17.27 -5.24 -11.17
N GLN A 217 18.20 -5.75 -12.01
CA GLN A 217 17.94 -5.96 -13.43
C GLN A 217 16.86 -7.03 -13.64
N THR A 218 17.03 -8.20 -13.04
CA THR A 218 16.06 -9.30 -13.12
C THR A 218 14.72 -8.91 -12.47
N ILE A 219 14.73 -8.15 -11.37
CA ILE A 219 13.50 -7.60 -10.77
C ILE A 219 12.75 -6.77 -11.81
N GLY A 220 13.45 -5.83 -12.48
CA GLY A 220 12.84 -4.96 -13.48
C GLY A 220 12.21 -5.72 -14.67
N GLU A 221 12.88 -6.75 -15.16
CA GLU A 221 12.41 -7.60 -16.26
C GLU A 221 11.18 -8.45 -15.90
N HIS A 222 10.97 -8.71 -14.60
CA HIS A 222 9.90 -9.57 -14.11
C HIS A 222 8.80 -8.83 -13.34
N LEU A 223 8.81 -7.48 -13.36
CA LEU A 223 7.66 -6.70 -12.93
C LEU A 223 6.44 -7.05 -13.78
N PHE A 224 5.30 -7.23 -13.13
CA PHE A 224 4.08 -7.58 -13.84
C PHE A 224 2.83 -7.13 -13.09
N ASN A 225 1.91 -6.49 -13.81
CA ASN A 225 0.60 -6.15 -13.26
C ASN A 225 -0.50 -6.37 -14.32
N ARG A 226 -1.33 -7.40 -14.10
CA ARG A 226 -2.46 -7.73 -14.99
C ARG A 226 -3.44 -6.57 -15.15
N LEU A 227 -3.59 -5.75 -14.12
CA LEU A 227 -4.52 -4.61 -14.11
C LEU A 227 -4.05 -3.43 -14.97
N GLU A 228 -2.81 -3.43 -15.48
CA GLU A 228 -2.37 -2.39 -16.43
C GLU A 228 -3.15 -2.42 -17.73
N VAL A 229 -3.54 -3.61 -18.20
CA VAL A 229 -4.31 -3.76 -19.47
C VAL A 229 -5.68 -3.08 -19.39
N PRO A 230 -6.53 -3.36 -18.37
CA PRO A 230 -7.79 -2.63 -18.20
C PRO A 230 -7.58 -1.16 -17.86
N ALA A 231 -6.61 -0.82 -17.01
CA ALA A 231 -6.34 0.58 -16.67
C ALA A 231 -5.96 1.43 -17.88
N GLN A 232 -5.19 0.86 -18.83
CA GLN A 232 -4.84 1.55 -20.07
C GLN A 232 -6.04 1.83 -20.97
N LYS A 233 -7.07 0.95 -20.96
CA LYS A 233 -8.32 1.19 -21.71
C LYS A 233 -9.15 2.31 -21.09
N LEU A 234 -9.22 2.34 -19.76
CA LEU A 234 -10.02 3.30 -19.00
C LEU A 234 -9.37 4.69 -18.92
N TRP A 235 -8.06 4.76 -19.08
CA TRP A 235 -7.32 6.00 -18.78
C TRP A 235 -6.35 6.38 -19.92
N HIS A 236 -6.72 7.38 -20.68
CA HIS A 236 -5.97 7.84 -21.88
C HIS A 236 -4.55 8.35 -21.58
N ARG A 237 -4.25 8.80 -20.34
CA ARG A 237 -2.91 9.27 -19.96
C ARG A 237 -1.95 8.15 -19.52
N PHE A 238 -2.45 6.91 -19.38
CA PHE A 238 -1.68 5.76 -18.89
C PHE A 238 -0.32 5.61 -19.59
N GLY A 239 -0.34 5.47 -20.91
CA GLY A 239 0.89 5.28 -21.71
C GLY A 239 1.83 6.47 -21.64
N LYS A 240 1.29 7.70 -21.59
CA LYS A 240 2.11 8.92 -21.46
C LYS A 240 2.89 8.93 -20.15
N LEU A 241 2.26 8.63 -19.03
CA LEU A 241 2.91 8.66 -17.71
C LEU A 241 3.95 7.54 -17.56
N LYS A 242 3.62 6.34 -18.03
CA LYS A 242 4.58 5.22 -18.08
C LYS A 242 5.82 5.58 -18.90
N ASN A 243 5.63 6.18 -20.07
CA ASN A 243 6.72 6.62 -20.96
C ASN A 243 7.55 7.76 -20.34
N GLN A 244 6.96 8.68 -19.57
CA GLN A 244 7.70 9.74 -18.90
C GLN A 244 8.75 9.18 -17.93
N LEU A 245 8.41 8.18 -17.10
CA LEU A 245 9.35 7.50 -16.21
C LEU A 245 10.43 6.72 -16.98
N LEU A 246 10.05 6.01 -18.06
CA LEU A 246 11.02 5.28 -18.90
C LEU A 246 12.02 6.24 -19.57
N GLN A 247 11.54 7.34 -20.16
CA GLN A 247 12.39 8.34 -20.80
C GLN A 247 13.26 9.11 -19.80
N ALA A 248 12.82 9.25 -18.55
CA ALA A 248 13.65 9.81 -17.49
C ALA A 248 14.79 8.88 -17.07
N GLY A 249 14.75 7.59 -17.45
CA GLY A 249 15.83 6.63 -17.25
C GLY A 249 15.55 5.53 -16.24
N CYS A 250 14.30 5.34 -15.77
CA CYS A 250 13.95 4.19 -14.92
C CYS A 250 14.26 2.87 -15.63
N LEU A 251 14.80 1.89 -14.92
CA LEU A 251 15.12 0.55 -15.45
C LEU A 251 13.85 -0.20 -15.88
N ALA A 252 12.81 -0.06 -15.11
CA ALA A 252 11.48 -0.60 -15.41
C ALA A 252 10.41 0.28 -14.77
N VAL A 253 9.18 0.25 -15.30
CA VAL A 253 8.07 1.07 -14.81
C VAL A 253 6.80 0.24 -14.74
N GLN A 254 6.10 0.32 -13.63
CA GLN A 254 4.83 -0.38 -13.43
C GLN A 254 3.84 0.45 -12.63
N MET A 255 2.55 0.24 -12.88
CA MET A 255 1.46 0.74 -12.05
C MET A 255 1.33 -0.10 -10.78
N SER A 256 1.14 0.52 -9.62
CA SER A 256 0.89 -0.19 -8.37
C SER A 256 -0.59 -0.53 -8.22
N GLY A 257 -0.89 -1.81 -7.99
CA GLY A 257 -2.27 -2.29 -7.80
C GLY A 257 -3.19 -1.89 -8.95
N SER A 258 -4.38 -1.38 -8.64
CA SER A 258 -5.35 -0.84 -9.61
C SER A 258 -5.05 0.59 -10.06
N GLY A 259 -3.98 1.20 -9.57
CA GLY A 259 -3.53 2.55 -9.95
C GLY A 259 -4.10 3.63 -9.02
N THR A 260 -3.82 4.89 -9.32
CA THR A 260 -3.16 5.42 -10.52
C THR A 260 -1.66 5.74 -10.32
N ALA A 261 -1.04 5.34 -9.21
CA ALA A 261 0.39 5.56 -9.02
C ALA A 261 1.22 4.63 -9.89
N PHE A 262 2.26 5.19 -10.53
CA PHE A 262 3.34 4.45 -11.17
C PHE A 262 4.58 4.50 -10.29
N PHE A 263 5.36 3.43 -10.34
CA PHE A 263 6.70 3.43 -9.79
C PHE A 263 7.71 3.05 -10.88
N GLY A 264 8.84 3.75 -10.87
CA GLY A 264 9.99 3.46 -11.71
C GLY A 264 11.11 2.88 -10.86
N LEU A 265 11.57 1.67 -11.19
CA LEU A 265 12.70 1.02 -10.52
C LEU A 265 14.01 1.70 -10.91
N CYS A 266 14.87 1.98 -9.93
CA CYS A 266 16.15 2.63 -10.07
C CYS A 266 17.28 1.69 -9.65
N ARG A 267 18.52 1.92 -10.13
CA ARG A 267 19.69 1.12 -9.73
C ARG A 267 20.04 1.28 -8.27
N ASP A 268 20.00 2.53 -7.81
CA ASP A 268 20.41 2.97 -6.48
C ASP A 268 19.77 4.33 -6.14
N GLU A 269 20.11 4.86 -4.97
CA GLU A 269 19.60 6.16 -4.51
C GLU A 269 20.02 7.32 -5.40
N PHE A 270 21.27 7.32 -5.87
CA PHE A 270 21.79 8.38 -6.72
C PHE A 270 21.04 8.44 -8.05
N HIS A 271 20.87 7.29 -8.69
CA HIS A 271 20.09 7.18 -9.92
C HIS A 271 18.62 7.62 -9.73
N ALA A 272 18.00 7.27 -8.60
CA ALA A 272 16.64 7.74 -8.28
C ALA A 272 16.59 9.28 -8.16
N GLY A 273 17.62 9.89 -7.57
CA GLY A 273 17.78 11.35 -7.49
C GLY A 273 17.88 12.00 -8.88
N GLU A 274 18.75 11.49 -9.75
CA GLU A 274 18.89 12.01 -11.12
C GLU A 274 17.59 11.94 -11.92
N ILE A 275 16.82 10.85 -11.76
CA ILE A 275 15.53 10.69 -12.43
C ILE A 275 14.51 11.69 -11.90
N LEU A 276 14.45 11.87 -10.58
CA LEU A 276 13.56 12.84 -9.95
C LEU A 276 13.85 14.26 -10.43
N ASP A 277 15.13 14.66 -10.50
CA ASP A 277 15.56 15.97 -10.99
C ASP A 277 15.14 16.19 -12.45
N ARG A 278 15.37 15.20 -13.33
CA ARG A 278 14.94 15.26 -14.74
C ARG A 278 13.43 15.46 -14.88
N LEU A 279 12.65 14.70 -14.12
CA LEU A 279 11.19 14.80 -14.16
C LEU A 279 10.71 16.16 -13.63
N THR A 280 11.29 16.66 -12.55
CA THR A 280 10.95 17.95 -11.96
C THR A 280 11.31 19.11 -12.90
N MET A 281 12.41 19.02 -13.66
CA MET A 281 12.79 20.02 -14.66
C MET A 281 11.88 19.99 -15.90
N GLN A 282 11.43 18.81 -16.30
CA GLN A 282 10.65 18.63 -17.54
C GLN A 282 9.16 18.90 -17.38
N TYR A 283 8.62 18.71 -16.17
CA TYR A 283 7.18 18.78 -15.92
C TYR A 283 6.85 19.71 -14.75
N PRO A 284 5.81 20.58 -14.88
CA PRO A 284 5.34 21.38 -13.76
C PRO A 284 4.93 20.49 -12.58
N GLN A 285 5.21 20.89 -11.36
CA GLN A 285 4.80 20.17 -10.14
C GLN A 285 3.29 19.90 -10.08
N SER A 286 2.47 20.83 -10.61
CA SER A 286 1.02 20.67 -10.71
C SER A 286 0.55 19.52 -11.61
N SER A 287 1.47 18.91 -12.40
CA SER A 287 1.16 17.73 -13.22
C SER A 287 0.98 16.46 -12.41
N PHE A 288 1.47 16.43 -11.16
CA PHE A 288 1.47 15.28 -10.29
C PHE A 288 0.99 15.66 -8.90
N SER A 289 0.23 14.77 -8.26
CA SER A 289 -0.10 14.90 -6.84
C SER A 289 1.00 14.32 -5.95
N LEU A 290 1.85 13.45 -6.53
CA LEU A 290 3.07 12.92 -5.90
C LEU A 290 4.13 12.70 -6.98
N LEU A 291 5.32 13.24 -6.75
CA LEU A 291 6.54 12.92 -7.49
C LEU A 291 7.70 12.96 -6.50
N GLU A 292 8.20 11.77 -6.10
CA GLU A 292 9.19 11.64 -5.04
C GLU A 292 9.98 10.33 -5.19
N LYS A 293 11.22 10.28 -4.66
CA LYS A 293 12.02 9.05 -4.58
C LYS A 293 11.81 8.34 -3.26
N PHE A 294 11.74 7.02 -3.29
CA PHE A 294 11.55 6.18 -2.10
C PHE A 294 12.45 4.94 -2.13
N CYS A 295 12.77 4.45 -0.92
CA CYS A 295 13.43 3.18 -0.72
C CYS A 295 12.44 2.12 -0.23
N SER A 296 12.69 0.84 -0.50
CA SER A 296 11.98 -0.25 0.15
C SER A 296 12.19 -0.22 1.66
N LEU A 297 11.18 -0.62 2.41
CA LEU A 297 11.32 -0.84 3.85
C LEU A 297 12.18 -2.09 4.06
N SER A 298 13.20 -1.97 4.88
CA SER A 298 14.06 -3.08 5.28
C SER A 298 14.27 -3.04 6.79
N PRO A 299 14.28 -4.19 7.49
CA PRO A 299 14.50 -4.25 8.93
C PRO A 299 15.88 -3.73 9.37
N HIS A 300 16.81 -3.53 8.42
CA HIS A 300 18.20 -3.16 8.69
C HIS A 300 18.51 -1.67 8.47
N PHE A 301 17.49 -0.81 8.26
CA PHE A 301 17.65 0.65 8.10
C PHE A 301 16.80 1.42 9.09
#